data_46b76a76b41ed6053096c58f4aa4ad5f
#
_entry.id   46b76a76b41ed6053096c58f4aa4ad5f
#
_cell.length_a   1.000
_cell.length_b   1.000
_cell.length_c   1.000
_cell.angle_alpha   90.00
_cell.angle_beta   90.00
_cell.angle_gamma   90.00
#
_symmetry.space_group_name_H-M   'P 1'
#
loop_
_entity.id
_entity.type
_entity.pdbx_description
1 polymer ?
#
loop_
_entity_poly.entity_id
_entity_poly.type
_entity_poly.pdbx_seq_one_letter_code
_entity_poly.pdbx_strand_id
1 'polypeptide(L)'
;MRMLVLYEFGLSPFAQKVKIALREKNIPFDRRNGLTGEHAAEVRRLSRRGEIPLLLGGTTVVTDSTIILDYLDEKWPDPPLLPDDPARRAESRSLEEWCDSEIEATLYNLGEIMFSEDGPAEARQAVMEFGQAELTRHQAALADRLGDDDFFDGSMLGRADMSVLPHMNASRVMRMAPAQENLLAWLDRMNARPSVAEVKQSLDEFKALMAEVRAGSARRQMRDHRLDWLLRAGGAAILEARMGADNIRFSVA
;
A
#
# COMPACT_ATOMS: atom_id res chain seq x y z
N MET A 1 -11.58 -21.41 -18.09
CA MET A 1 -10.48 -20.48 -17.75
C MET A 1 -9.83 -21.00 -16.46
N ARG A 2 -8.50 -21.09 -16.36
CA ARG A 2 -7.88 -21.45 -15.07
C ARG A 2 -8.12 -20.30 -14.11
N MET A 3 -8.47 -20.62 -12.85
CA MET A 3 -8.70 -19.63 -11.79
C MET A 3 -7.42 -18.82 -11.54
N LEU A 4 -7.56 -17.52 -11.32
CA LEU A 4 -6.43 -16.65 -10.96
C LEU A 4 -5.97 -16.98 -9.54
N VAL A 5 -4.69 -16.86 -9.30
CA VAL A 5 -4.10 -16.95 -7.96
C VAL A 5 -3.43 -15.62 -7.64
N LEU A 6 -3.83 -15.01 -6.53
CA LEU A 6 -3.22 -13.81 -6.00
C LEU A 6 -2.33 -14.19 -4.81
N TYR A 7 -1.02 -14.04 -4.98
CA TYR A 7 -0.09 -14.09 -3.87
C TYR A 7 -0.05 -12.72 -3.23
N GLU A 8 -0.41 -12.67 -1.95
CA GLU A 8 -0.68 -11.42 -1.26
C GLU A 8 -0.35 -11.52 0.23
N PHE A 9 -0.44 -10.42 0.93
CA PHE A 9 -0.50 -10.37 2.39
C PHE A 9 -1.66 -9.47 2.79
N GLY A 10 -2.48 -9.92 3.72
CA GLY A 10 -3.79 -9.32 4.01
C GLY A 10 -3.76 -7.82 4.32
N LEU A 11 -2.72 -7.32 4.99
CA LEU A 11 -2.57 -5.89 5.32
C LEU A 11 -1.77 -5.08 4.29
N SER A 12 -1.17 -5.73 3.29
CA SER A 12 -0.48 -4.99 2.23
C SER A 12 -1.47 -4.06 1.52
N PRO A 13 -1.29 -2.72 1.55
CA PRO A 13 -2.17 -1.80 0.84
C PRO A 13 -2.19 -2.07 -0.65
N PHE A 14 -1.04 -2.43 -1.21
CA PHE A 14 -0.87 -2.83 -2.60
C PHE A 14 -1.69 -4.08 -2.97
N ALA A 15 -1.75 -5.06 -2.08
CA ALA A 15 -2.56 -6.26 -2.31
C ALA A 15 -4.06 -5.98 -2.11
N GLN A 16 -4.41 -5.10 -1.18
CA GLN A 16 -5.80 -4.75 -0.92
C GLN A 16 -6.44 -4.07 -2.13
N LYS A 17 -5.77 -3.11 -2.77
CA LYS A 17 -6.33 -2.46 -3.97
C LYS A 17 -6.58 -3.46 -5.11
N VAL A 18 -5.68 -4.43 -5.31
CA VAL A 18 -5.88 -5.50 -6.30
C VAL A 18 -7.06 -6.41 -5.94
N LYS A 19 -7.21 -6.78 -4.66
CA LYS A 19 -8.38 -7.58 -4.21
C LYS A 19 -9.69 -6.86 -4.44
N ILE A 20 -9.74 -5.56 -4.16
CA ILE A 20 -10.94 -4.74 -4.40
C ILE A 20 -11.27 -4.73 -5.89
N ALA A 21 -10.29 -4.47 -6.75
CA ALA A 21 -10.48 -4.47 -8.20
C ALA A 21 -11.00 -5.81 -8.74
N LEU A 22 -10.40 -6.93 -8.31
CA LEU A 22 -10.86 -8.26 -8.69
C LEU A 22 -12.32 -8.51 -8.30
N ARG A 23 -12.73 -8.06 -7.11
CA ARG A 23 -14.10 -8.23 -6.62
C ARG A 23 -15.09 -7.30 -7.31
N GLU A 24 -14.75 -6.03 -7.50
CA GLU A 24 -15.60 -5.09 -8.24
C GLU A 24 -15.84 -5.54 -9.70
N LYS A 25 -14.84 -6.18 -10.30
CA LYS A 25 -14.97 -6.81 -11.63
C LYS A 25 -15.59 -8.22 -11.60
N ASN A 26 -15.98 -8.73 -10.43
CA ASN A 26 -16.53 -10.08 -10.25
C ASN A 26 -15.60 -11.18 -10.82
N ILE A 27 -14.29 -11.02 -10.73
CA ILE A 27 -13.30 -11.97 -11.22
C ILE A 27 -12.95 -12.95 -10.09
N PRO A 28 -13.21 -14.25 -10.23
CA PRO A 28 -12.88 -15.24 -9.20
C PRO A 28 -11.36 -15.45 -9.11
N PHE A 29 -10.85 -15.54 -7.88
CA PHE A 29 -9.43 -15.79 -7.61
C PHE A 29 -9.22 -16.53 -6.29
N ASP A 30 -8.12 -17.29 -6.22
CA ASP A 30 -7.60 -17.88 -4.99
C ASP A 30 -6.60 -16.94 -4.33
N ARG A 31 -6.59 -16.92 -2.99
CA ARG A 31 -5.63 -16.15 -2.20
C ARG A 31 -4.56 -17.06 -1.61
N ARG A 32 -3.31 -16.61 -1.65
CA ARG A 32 -2.18 -17.27 -1.00
C ARG A 32 -1.30 -16.26 -0.29
N ASN A 33 -0.93 -16.56 0.96
CA ASN A 33 0.03 -15.71 1.67
C ASN A 33 1.42 -15.83 0.99
N GLY A 34 1.83 -14.76 0.31
CA GLY A 34 3.07 -14.72 -0.46
C GLY A 34 4.31 -14.33 0.35
N LEU A 35 4.18 -14.02 1.65
CA LEU A 35 5.30 -13.63 2.52
C LEU A 35 5.90 -14.79 3.31
N THR A 36 5.13 -15.85 3.57
CA THR A 36 5.54 -16.92 4.48
C THR A 36 5.46 -18.30 3.81
N GLY A 37 6.23 -19.25 4.35
CA GLY A 37 6.18 -20.66 3.97
C GLY A 37 6.53 -20.96 2.51
N GLU A 38 5.86 -21.98 1.97
CA GLU A 38 6.09 -22.46 0.60
C GLU A 38 5.69 -21.45 -0.48
N HIS A 39 4.66 -20.65 -0.23
CA HIS A 39 4.20 -19.64 -1.16
C HIS A 39 5.18 -18.46 -1.31
N ALA A 40 5.90 -18.10 -0.25
CA ALA A 40 6.98 -17.12 -0.36
C ALA A 40 8.13 -17.62 -1.26
N ALA A 41 8.44 -18.92 -1.18
CA ALA A 41 9.43 -19.52 -2.09
C ALA A 41 8.92 -19.54 -3.54
N GLU A 42 7.62 -19.78 -3.75
CA GLU A 42 7.00 -19.74 -5.07
C GLU A 42 7.02 -18.31 -5.66
N VAL A 43 6.69 -17.28 -4.88
CA VAL A 43 6.78 -15.87 -5.29
C VAL A 43 8.21 -15.53 -5.74
N ARG A 44 9.23 -15.91 -4.96
CA ARG A 44 10.64 -15.68 -5.35
C ARG A 44 11.04 -16.41 -6.64
N ARG A 45 10.46 -17.57 -6.90
CA ARG A 45 10.69 -18.32 -8.15
C ARG A 45 10.00 -17.68 -9.35
N LEU A 46 8.80 -17.13 -9.15
CA LEU A 46 7.98 -16.52 -10.19
C LEU A 46 8.37 -15.07 -10.51
N SER A 47 8.90 -14.35 -9.53
CA SER A 47 9.27 -12.94 -9.65
C SER A 47 10.71 -12.71 -9.21
N ARG A 48 11.50 -12.02 -10.07
CA ARG A 48 12.89 -11.63 -9.73
C ARG A 48 12.95 -10.71 -8.51
N ARG A 49 11.90 -9.92 -8.25
CA ARG A 49 11.82 -8.99 -7.11
C ARG A 49 11.37 -9.70 -5.84
N GLY A 50 10.67 -10.84 -5.95
CA GLY A 50 10.14 -11.58 -4.81
C GLY A 50 9.08 -10.81 -4.00
N GLU A 51 8.41 -9.85 -4.63
CA GLU A 51 7.45 -8.94 -4.02
C GLU A 51 6.02 -9.38 -4.24
N ILE A 52 5.13 -8.92 -3.37
CA ILE A 52 3.68 -9.05 -3.46
C ILE A 52 3.03 -7.66 -3.60
N PRO A 53 1.83 -7.59 -4.24
CA PRO A 53 1.05 -8.67 -4.83
C PRO A 53 1.69 -9.24 -6.11
N LEU A 54 1.45 -10.54 -6.33
CA LEU A 54 1.75 -11.22 -7.59
C LEU A 54 0.49 -11.94 -8.05
N LEU A 55 0.08 -11.72 -9.29
CA LEU A 55 -1.08 -12.36 -9.91
C LEU A 55 -0.60 -13.43 -10.89
N LEU A 56 -1.07 -14.67 -10.71
CA LEU A 56 -0.79 -15.80 -11.59
C LEU A 56 -2.08 -16.22 -12.30
N GLY A 57 -2.07 -16.20 -13.64
CA GLY A 57 -3.17 -16.65 -14.49
C GLY A 57 -2.71 -17.69 -15.53
N GLY A 58 -2.79 -18.98 -15.21
CA GLY A 58 -2.23 -20.02 -16.07
C GLY A 58 -0.70 -19.96 -16.11
N THR A 59 -0.12 -19.48 -17.21
CA THR A 59 1.32 -19.24 -17.36
C THR A 59 1.70 -17.76 -17.27
N THR A 60 0.70 -16.87 -17.20
CA THR A 60 0.93 -15.41 -17.11
C THR A 60 1.18 -15.04 -15.67
N VAL A 61 2.32 -14.41 -15.42
CA VAL A 61 2.70 -13.82 -14.14
C VAL A 61 2.71 -12.31 -14.29
N VAL A 62 1.93 -11.60 -13.46
CA VAL A 62 1.90 -10.14 -13.40
C VAL A 62 2.32 -9.70 -12.00
N THR A 63 3.28 -8.82 -11.91
CA THR A 63 3.82 -8.28 -10.66
C THR A 63 3.66 -6.77 -10.62
N ASP A 64 3.69 -6.20 -9.42
CA ASP A 64 3.36 -4.82 -9.15
C ASP A 64 1.86 -4.52 -9.21
N SER A 65 1.35 -3.87 -8.17
CA SER A 65 -0.09 -3.66 -8.01
C SER A 65 -0.68 -2.76 -9.11
N THR A 66 0.05 -1.73 -9.50
CA THR A 66 -0.33 -0.80 -10.56
C THR A 66 -0.43 -1.51 -11.92
N ILE A 67 0.56 -2.34 -12.24
CA ILE A 67 0.60 -3.15 -13.47
C ILE A 67 -0.50 -4.23 -13.45
N ILE A 68 -0.77 -4.83 -12.28
CA ILE A 68 -1.87 -5.78 -12.13
C ILE A 68 -3.21 -5.10 -12.41
N LEU A 69 -3.44 -3.88 -11.89
CA LEU A 69 -4.67 -3.14 -12.18
C LEU A 69 -4.81 -2.81 -13.67
N ASP A 70 -3.73 -2.38 -14.34
CA ASP A 70 -3.73 -2.17 -15.79
C ASP A 70 -4.09 -3.47 -16.55
N TYR A 71 -3.45 -4.58 -16.21
CA TYR A 71 -3.76 -5.88 -16.81
C TYR A 71 -5.21 -6.32 -16.60
N LEU A 72 -5.76 -6.08 -15.40
CA LEU A 72 -7.16 -6.41 -15.12
C LEU A 72 -8.10 -5.54 -15.95
N ASP A 73 -7.82 -4.24 -16.07
CA ASP A 73 -8.66 -3.30 -16.81
C ASP A 73 -8.64 -3.54 -18.32
N GLU A 74 -7.46 -3.87 -18.88
CA GLU A 74 -7.32 -4.23 -20.29
C GLU A 74 -8.01 -5.56 -20.62
N LYS A 75 -7.92 -6.54 -19.73
CA LYS A 75 -8.46 -7.88 -19.99
C LYS A 75 -9.94 -8.03 -19.67
N TRP A 76 -10.43 -7.29 -18.72
CA TRP A 76 -11.84 -7.22 -18.30
C TRP A 76 -12.24 -5.75 -18.15
N PRO A 77 -12.58 -5.07 -19.24
CA PRO A 77 -12.79 -3.62 -19.23
C PRO A 77 -14.02 -3.17 -18.42
N ASP A 78 -14.98 -4.05 -18.14
CA ASP A 78 -16.19 -3.71 -17.42
C ASP A 78 -16.24 -4.31 -15.99
N PRO A 79 -16.54 -3.50 -14.97
CA PRO A 79 -16.57 -2.03 -14.98
C PRO A 79 -15.15 -1.45 -15.14
N PRO A 80 -14.99 -0.25 -15.76
CA PRO A 80 -13.68 0.38 -15.91
C PRO A 80 -13.14 0.81 -14.53
N LEU A 81 -11.81 0.78 -14.38
CA LEU A 81 -11.12 1.24 -13.17
C LEU A 81 -10.63 2.70 -13.27
N LEU A 82 -10.69 3.28 -14.47
CA LEU A 82 -10.23 4.62 -14.76
C LEU A 82 -11.28 5.38 -15.56
N PRO A 83 -11.39 6.70 -15.37
CA PRO A 83 -12.24 7.55 -16.19
C PRO A 83 -11.89 7.50 -17.68
N ASP A 84 -12.85 7.82 -18.56
CA ASP A 84 -12.62 7.86 -20.01
C ASP A 84 -11.73 9.04 -20.44
N ASP A 85 -11.88 10.19 -19.74
CA ASP A 85 -11.09 11.39 -20.04
C ASP A 85 -9.61 11.22 -19.69
N PRO A 86 -8.69 11.49 -20.63
CA PRO A 86 -7.25 11.28 -20.40
C PRO A 86 -6.66 12.13 -19.28
N ALA A 87 -7.15 13.34 -19.04
CA ALA A 87 -6.65 14.20 -17.97
C ALA A 87 -7.07 13.64 -16.61
N ARG A 88 -8.34 13.25 -16.47
CA ARG A 88 -8.85 12.60 -15.25
C ARG A 88 -8.17 11.25 -14.98
N ARG A 89 -7.84 10.48 -16.03
CA ARG A 89 -7.02 9.26 -15.89
C ARG A 89 -5.63 9.55 -15.34
N ALA A 90 -4.99 10.61 -15.82
CA ALA A 90 -3.70 11.03 -15.30
C ALA A 90 -3.77 11.45 -13.83
N GLU A 91 -4.82 12.19 -13.45
CA GLU A 91 -5.09 12.58 -12.06
C GLU A 91 -5.33 11.37 -11.16
N SER A 92 -6.15 10.40 -11.59
CA SER A 92 -6.41 9.17 -10.85
C SER A 92 -5.12 8.36 -10.61
N ARG A 93 -4.27 8.24 -11.65
CA ARG A 93 -2.97 7.57 -11.54
C ARG A 93 -1.97 8.33 -10.68
N SER A 94 -1.99 9.66 -10.71
CA SER A 94 -1.13 10.48 -9.83
C SER A 94 -1.53 10.32 -8.37
N LEU A 95 -2.83 10.19 -8.08
CA LEU A 95 -3.29 9.91 -6.73
C LEU A 95 -2.89 8.50 -6.27
N GLU A 96 -2.99 7.51 -7.15
CA GLU A 96 -2.49 6.16 -6.87
C GLU A 96 -0.98 6.18 -6.55
N GLU A 97 -0.17 6.84 -7.36
CA GLU A 97 1.27 6.95 -7.14
C GLU A 97 1.58 7.63 -5.81
N TRP A 98 0.88 8.73 -5.47
CA TRP A 98 1.05 9.41 -4.19
C TRP A 98 0.70 8.51 -2.99
N CYS A 99 -0.36 7.71 -3.09
CA CYS A 99 -0.70 6.71 -2.08
C CYS A 99 0.39 5.65 -1.94
N ASP A 100 0.88 5.14 -3.07
CA ASP A 100 1.84 4.03 -3.12
C ASP A 100 3.27 4.45 -2.72
N SER A 101 3.55 5.76 -2.66
CA SER A 101 4.86 6.32 -2.32
C SER A 101 4.85 7.04 -0.97
N GLU A 102 4.31 8.25 -0.90
CA GLU A 102 4.46 9.12 0.27
C GLU A 102 3.52 8.72 1.43
N ILE A 103 2.24 8.46 1.12
CA ILE A 103 1.28 8.07 2.16
C ILE A 103 1.65 6.70 2.74
N GLU A 104 2.05 5.76 1.87
CA GLU A 104 2.53 4.44 2.30
C GLU A 104 3.77 4.56 3.18
N ALA A 105 4.77 5.35 2.76
CA ALA A 105 5.99 5.56 3.55
C ALA A 105 5.69 6.14 4.93
N THR A 106 4.77 7.09 5.01
CA THR A 106 4.34 7.70 6.29
C THR A 106 3.69 6.64 7.18
N LEU A 107 2.69 5.91 6.67
CA LEU A 107 1.95 4.92 7.46
C LEU A 107 2.80 3.69 7.80
N TYR A 108 3.67 3.24 6.88
CA TYR A 108 4.59 2.15 7.14
C TYR A 108 5.52 2.48 8.31
N ASN A 109 6.18 3.66 8.28
CA ASN A 109 7.10 4.06 9.36
C ASN A 109 6.37 4.31 10.68
N LEU A 110 5.19 4.91 10.67
CA LEU A 110 4.35 5.03 11.89
C LEU A 110 4.03 3.66 12.48
N GLY A 111 3.63 2.70 11.64
CA GLY A 111 3.35 1.32 12.06
C GLY A 111 4.61 0.64 12.64
N GLU A 112 5.75 0.79 11.98
CA GLU A 112 7.01 0.25 12.47
C GLU A 112 7.37 0.78 13.86
N ILE A 113 7.29 2.09 14.07
CA ILE A 113 7.58 2.72 15.37
C ILE A 113 6.57 2.33 16.45
N MET A 114 5.29 2.20 16.11
CA MET A 114 4.25 1.78 17.08
C MET A 114 4.44 0.35 17.59
N PHE A 115 5.01 -0.54 16.76
CA PHE A 115 5.14 -1.97 17.06
C PHE A 115 6.57 -2.40 17.34
N SER A 116 7.54 -1.48 17.39
CA SER A 116 8.95 -1.76 17.65
C SER A 116 9.47 -0.95 18.83
N GLU A 117 10.48 -1.50 19.49
CA GLU A 117 11.24 -0.81 20.53
C GLU A 117 12.66 -0.44 20.05
N ASP A 118 12.89 -0.48 18.73
CA ASP A 118 14.19 -0.23 18.13
C ASP A 118 14.57 1.25 18.25
N GLY A 119 15.82 1.52 18.64
CA GLY A 119 16.37 2.85 18.75
C GLY A 119 16.01 3.60 20.04
N PRO A 120 16.59 4.79 20.25
CA PRO A 120 16.33 5.65 21.40
C PRO A 120 14.88 6.13 21.48
N ALA A 121 14.33 6.28 22.69
CA ALA A 121 12.96 6.72 22.89
C ALA A 121 12.68 8.09 22.27
N GLU A 122 13.63 9.02 22.40
CA GLU A 122 13.50 10.38 21.83
C GLU A 122 13.43 10.33 20.30
N ALA A 123 14.22 9.45 19.65
CA ALA A 123 14.18 9.29 18.19
C ALA A 123 12.84 8.70 17.73
N ARG A 124 12.31 7.71 18.46
CA ARG A 124 10.99 7.14 18.17
C ARG A 124 9.88 8.18 18.34
N GLN A 125 9.95 9.00 19.39
CA GLN A 125 8.99 10.09 19.61
C GLN A 125 9.05 11.11 18.48
N ALA A 126 10.23 11.54 18.07
CA ALA A 126 10.40 12.49 16.96
C ALA A 126 9.80 11.95 15.64
N VAL A 127 10.03 10.66 15.33
CA VAL A 127 9.43 10.02 14.15
C VAL A 127 7.91 9.95 14.25
N MET A 128 7.37 9.64 15.46
CA MET A 128 5.92 9.63 15.68
C MET A 128 5.29 11.00 15.47
N GLU A 129 5.87 12.05 16.05
CA GLU A 129 5.38 13.43 15.92
C GLU A 129 5.43 13.91 14.46
N PHE A 130 6.54 13.68 13.78
CA PHE A 130 6.70 14.02 12.38
C PHE A 130 5.69 13.26 11.50
N GLY A 131 5.61 11.93 11.65
CA GLY A 131 4.70 11.10 10.85
C GLY A 131 3.22 11.43 11.08
N GLN A 132 2.81 11.79 12.32
CA GLN A 132 1.45 12.24 12.61
C GLN A 132 1.12 13.57 11.92
N ALA A 133 2.07 14.51 11.91
CA ALA A 133 1.90 15.77 11.20
C ALA A 133 1.79 15.57 9.68
N GLU A 134 2.65 14.71 9.10
CA GLU A 134 2.59 14.33 7.68
C GLU A 134 1.24 13.68 7.34
N LEU A 135 0.82 12.68 8.13
CA LEU A 135 -0.46 12.00 7.90
C LEU A 135 -1.64 12.97 7.94
N THR A 136 -1.63 13.92 8.89
CA THR A 136 -2.67 14.95 8.97
C THR A 136 -2.73 15.81 7.71
N ARG A 137 -1.56 16.19 7.15
CA ARG A 137 -1.48 16.94 5.88
C ARG A 137 -1.99 16.10 4.70
N HIS A 138 -1.61 14.83 4.61
CA HIS A 138 -2.12 13.91 3.59
C HIS A 138 -3.65 13.77 3.67
N GLN A 139 -4.20 13.60 4.86
CA GLN A 139 -5.64 13.48 5.07
C GLN A 139 -6.39 14.76 4.66
N ALA A 140 -5.85 15.94 4.99
CA ALA A 140 -6.42 17.21 4.57
C ALA A 140 -6.42 17.34 3.03
N ALA A 141 -5.29 17.07 2.39
CA ALA A 141 -5.19 17.14 0.93
C ALA A 141 -6.08 16.10 0.21
N LEU A 142 -6.25 14.90 0.80
CA LEU A 142 -7.22 13.91 0.29
C LEU A 142 -8.65 14.40 0.42
N ALA A 143 -9.01 15.04 1.54
CA ALA A 143 -10.34 15.61 1.74
C ALA A 143 -10.62 16.76 0.77
N ASP A 144 -9.65 17.64 0.55
CA ASP A 144 -9.75 18.74 -0.43
C ASP A 144 -9.94 18.19 -1.85
N ARG A 145 -9.18 17.13 -2.21
CA ARG A 145 -9.32 16.51 -3.53
C ARG A 145 -10.64 15.77 -3.72
N LEU A 146 -11.17 15.14 -2.68
CA LEU A 146 -12.48 14.48 -2.73
C LEU A 146 -13.61 15.51 -2.90
N GLY A 147 -13.50 16.66 -2.21
CA GLY A 147 -14.51 17.69 -2.23
C GLY A 147 -15.89 17.15 -1.80
N ASP A 148 -16.91 17.45 -2.63
CA ASP A 148 -18.29 17.00 -2.44
C ASP A 148 -18.63 15.74 -3.26
N ASP A 149 -17.64 15.16 -3.94
CA ASP A 149 -17.85 13.99 -4.79
C ASP A 149 -18.05 12.70 -3.97
N ASP A 150 -18.74 11.74 -4.56
CA ASP A 150 -18.94 10.42 -3.95
C ASP A 150 -17.66 9.59 -3.91
N PHE A 151 -16.80 9.74 -4.92
CA PHE A 151 -15.53 9.03 -5.09
C PHE A 151 -14.46 9.97 -5.61
N PHE A 152 -13.20 9.59 -5.51
CA PHE A 152 -12.07 10.40 -5.99
C PHE A 152 -12.09 10.62 -7.51
N ASP A 153 -12.78 9.76 -8.25
CA ASP A 153 -13.05 9.91 -9.68
C ASP A 153 -14.49 10.41 -9.97
N GLY A 154 -15.08 11.21 -9.06
CA GLY A 154 -16.39 11.80 -9.17
C GLY A 154 -17.51 10.84 -8.73
N SER A 155 -18.41 10.47 -9.64
CA SER A 155 -19.49 9.50 -9.37
C SER A 155 -19.08 8.05 -9.60
N MET A 156 -17.85 7.79 -10.09
CA MET A 156 -17.34 6.46 -10.41
C MET A 156 -16.38 5.99 -9.34
N LEU A 157 -16.64 4.80 -8.78
CA LEU A 157 -15.65 4.10 -8.00
C LEU A 157 -14.48 3.69 -8.91
N GLY A 158 -13.31 4.23 -8.65
CA GLY A 158 -12.17 4.05 -9.51
C GLY A 158 -10.93 3.56 -8.77
N ARG A 159 -9.85 3.53 -9.53
CA ARG A 159 -8.52 3.13 -9.08
C ARG A 159 -7.98 4.03 -7.97
N ALA A 160 -8.31 5.33 -8.02
CA ALA A 160 -7.98 6.29 -6.97
C ALA A 160 -8.56 5.85 -5.61
N ASP A 161 -9.85 5.49 -5.57
CA ASP A 161 -10.51 5.02 -4.35
C ASP A 161 -9.87 3.74 -3.81
N MET A 162 -9.56 2.79 -4.71
CA MET A 162 -8.93 1.52 -4.35
C MET A 162 -7.54 1.71 -3.75
N SER A 163 -6.83 2.78 -4.14
CA SER A 163 -5.51 3.11 -3.64
C SER A 163 -5.55 3.87 -2.32
N VAL A 164 -6.48 4.81 -2.15
CA VAL A 164 -6.63 5.60 -0.91
C VAL A 164 -7.16 4.74 0.25
N LEU A 165 -8.12 3.86 -0.03
CA LEU A 165 -8.87 3.12 1.00
C LEU A 165 -7.99 2.32 1.96
N PRO A 166 -7.03 1.50 1.52
CA PRO A 166 -6.19 0.71 2.43
C PRO A 166 -5.39 1.58 3.40
N HIS A 167 -4.91 2.72 2.93
CA HIS A 167 -4.13 3.67 3.73
C HIS A 167 -4.99 4.36 4.78
N MET A 168 -6.20 4.79 4.42
CA MET A 168 -7.13 5.38 5.38
C MET A 168 -7.66 4.36 6.39
N ASN A 169 -7.83 3.10 6.00
CA ASN A 169 -8.14 2.03 6.94
C ASN A 169 -6.96 1.75 7.89
N ALA A 170 -5.72 1.77 7.41
CA ALA A 170 -4.52 1.63 8.24
C ALA A 170 -4.44 2.78 9.27
N SER A 171 -4.69 4.01 8.87
CA SER A 171 -4.73 5.15 9.79
C SER A 171 -5.79 5.00 10.90
N ARG A 172 -6.98 4.50 10.56
CA ARG A 172 -8.03 4.17 11.57
C ARG A 172 -7.56 3.11 12.57
N VAL A 173 -6.92 2.04 12.09
CA VAL A 173 -6.38 0.97 12.95
C VAL A 173 -5.32 1.53 13.91
N MET A 174 -4.52 2.47 13.47
CA MET A 174 -3.50 3.17 14.26
C MET A 174 -4.09 4.25 15.19
N ARG A 175 -5.42 4.44 15.21
CA ARG A 175 -6.14 5.50 15.95
C ARG A 175 -5.77 6.91 15.48
N MET A 176 -5.47 7.05 14.22
CA MET A 176 -5.14 8.30 13.52
C MET A 176 -6.12 8.53 12.36
N ALA A 177 -7.41 8.30 12.59
CA ALA A 177 -8.45 8.49 11.58
C ALA A 177 -8.50 9.94 11.09
N PRO A 178 -8.92 10.19 9.83
CA PRO A 178 -9.15 11.54 9.34
C PRO A 178 -10.11 12.32 10.23
N ALA A 179 -9.90 13.62 10.33
CA ALA A 179 -10.82 14.53 11.03
C ALA A 179 -11.86 15.16 10.08
N GLN A 180 -11.63 15.10 8.77
CA GLN A 180 -12.48 15.72 7.74
C GLN A 180 -13.74 14.88 7.51
N GLU A 181 -14.92 15.52 7.64
CA GLU A 181 -16.21 14.84 7.59
C GLU A 181 -16.47 14.16 6.23
N ASN A 182 -16.13 14.81 5.12
CA ASN A 182 -16.30 14.26 3.79
C ASN A 182 -15.45 13.00 3.57
N LEU A 183 -14.17 13.02 4.03
CA LEU A 183 -13.26 11.88 3.91
C LEU A 183 -13.70 10.73 4.84
N LEU A 184 -14.22 11.01 6.03
CA LEU A 184 -14.82 10.01 6.92
C LEU A 184 -16.06 9.37 6.31
N ALA A 185 -16.96 10.18 5.74
CA ALA A 185 -18.17 9.69 5.09
C ALA A 185 -17.84 8.80 3.87
N TRP A 186 -16.86 9.21 3.05
CA TRP A 186 -16.33 8.39 1.97
C TRP A 186 -15.75 7.06 2.49
N LEU A 187 -14.94 7.11 3.55
CA LEU A 187 -14.31 5.93 4.14
C LEU A 187 -15.34 4.94 4.66
N ASP A 188 -16.41 5.42 5.29
CA ASP A 188 -17.51 4.57 5.77
C ASP A 188 -18.31 3.97 4.61
N ARG A 189 -18.58 4.75 3.56
CA ARG A 189 -19.24 4.30 2.33
C ARG A 189 -18.42 3.19 1.64
N MET A 190 -17.11 3.39 1.52
CA MET A 190 -16.21 2.41 0.95
C MET A 190 -16.17 1.11 1.77
N ASN A 191 -16.09 1.21 3.10
CA ASN A 191 -16.05 0.05 3.98
C ASN A 191 -17.38 -0.73 4.06
N ALA A 192 -18.49 -0.13 3.66
CA ALA A 192 -19.78 -0.81 3.53
C ALA A 192 -19.87 -1.71 2.27
N ARG A 193 -18.93 -1.61 1.34
CA ARG A 193 -18.95 -2.40 0.10
C ARG A 193 -18.57 -3.86 0.33
N PRO A 194 -19.26 -4.81 -0.30
CA PRO A 194 -18.91 -6.24 -0.21
C PRO A 194 -17.47 -6.55 -0.68
N SER A 195 -16.94 -5.76 -1.63
CA SER A 195 -15.58 -5.90 -2.16
C SER A 195 -14.49 -5.65 -1.11
N VAL A 196 -14.83 -4.96 -0.02
CA VAL A 196 -13.89 -4.51 1.05
C VAL A 196 -13.95 -5.40 2.30
N ALA A 197 -14.86 -6.34 2.39
CA ALA A 197 -15.31 -7.04 3.62
C ALA A 197 -14.25 -7.85 4.41
N GLU A 198 -12.96 -7.93 4.01
CA GLU A 198 -11.97 -8.83 4.64
C GLU A 198 -10.90 -8.15 5.52
N VAL A 199 -11.08 -6.89 5.91
CA VAL A 199 -10.06 -6.14 6.70
C VAL A 199 -9.77 -6.78 8.06
N LYS A 200 -10.75 -7.44 8.69
CA LYS A 200 -10.62 -8.01 10.03
C LYS A 200 -9.67 -9.23 10.07
N GLN A 201 -9.71 -10.08 9.07
CA GLN A 201 -8.83 -11.26 8.95
C GLN A 201 -7.37 -10.83 8.74
N SER A 202 -7.14 -9.75 8.05
CA SER A 202 -5.82 -9.17 7.77
C SER A 202 -5.08 -8.69 9.03
N LEU A 203 -5.80 -8.27 10.08
CA LEU A 203 -5.17 -7.80 11.32
C LEU A 203 -4.53 -8.95 12.12
N ASP A 204 -5.13 -10.13 12.11
CA ASP A 204 -4.58 -11.31 12.80
C ASP A 204 -3.35 -11.85 12.05
N GLU A 205 -3.35 -11.82 10.72
CA GLU A 205 -2.17 -12.12 9.90
C GLU A 205 -1.00 -11.17 10.20
N PHE A 206 -1.29 -9.87 10.41
CA PHE A 206 -0.27 -8.89 10.79
C PHE A 206 0.32 -9.17 12.17
N LYS A 207 -0.50 -9.47 13.16
CA LYS A 207 -0.01 -9.81 14.50
C LYS A 207 0.91 -11.03 14.46
N ALA A 208 0.55 -12.03 13.65
CA ALA A 208 1.37 -13.22 13.45
C ALA A 208 2.72 -12.87 12.80
N LEU A 209 2.73 -12.07 11.73
CA LEU A 209 3.95 -11.60 11.09
C LEU A 209 4.84 -10.79 12.03
N MET A 210 4.26 -9.88 12.81
CA MET A 210 5.03 -9.09 13.79
C MET A 210 5.63 -9.95 14.90
N ALA A 211 4.97 -11.04 15.28
CA ALA A 211 5.55 -12.03 16.20
C ALA A 211 6.77 -12.74 15.57
N GLU A 212 6.71 -13.12 14.30
CA GLU A 212 7.83 -13.70 13.56
C GLU A 212 9.00 -12.72 13.40
N VAL A 213 8.72 -11.45 13.12
CA VAL A 213 9.75 -10.38 13.04
C VAL A 213 10.44 -10.22 14.39
N ARG A 214 9.69 -10.15 15.50
CA ARG A 214 10.26 -10.07 16.86
C ARG A 214 11.08 -11.30 17.23
N ALA A 215 10.69 -12.47 16.78
CA ALA A 215 11.43 -13.71 16.98
C ALA A 215 12.67 -13.84 16.07
N GLY A 216 12.91 -12.87 15.15
CA GLY A 216 14.03 -12.90 14.20
C GLY A 216 13.88 -13.92 13.07
N SER A 217 12.72 -14.55 12.93
CA SER A 217 12.43 -15.52 11.87
C SER A 217 11.94 -14.86 10.58
N ALA A 218 11.51 -13.62 10.64
CA ALA A 218 11.20 -12.77 9.47
C ALA A 218 12.02 -11.48 9.51
N ARG A 219 12.32 -10.92 8.33
CA ARG A 219 13.05 -9.65 8.19
C ARG A 219 12.12 -8.58 7.63
N ARG A 220 12.26 -7.35 8.16
CA ARG A 220 11.60 -6.18 7.59
C ARG A 220 12.15 -5.88 6.21
N GLN A 221 11.29 -5.53 5.26
CA GLN A 221 11.69 -5.12 3.92
C GLN A 221 11.53 -3.60 3.78
N MET A 222 12.65 -2.89 3.65
CA MET A 222 12.65 -1.50 3.23
C MET A 222 12.69 -1.43 1.70
N ARG A 223 11.81 -0.62 1.09
CA ARG A 223 11.59 -0.62 -0.36
C ARG A 223 12.33 0.46 -1.15
N ASP A 224 13.18 1.29 -0.55
CA ASP A 224 13.99 2.20 -1.34
C ASP A 224 15.16 1.43 -1.98
N HIS A 225 15.02 1.12 -3.27
CA HIS A 225 16.02 0.35 -4.02
C HIS A 225 17.39 1.04 -4.09
N ARG A 226 17.46 2.38 -4.02
CA ARG A 226 18.72 3.13 -4.02
C ARG A 226 19.42 3.00 -2.66
N LEU A 227 18.65 3.13 -1.59
CA LEU A 227 19.14 2.95 -0.22
C LEU A 227 19.56 1.50 0.01
N ASP A 228 18.73 0.52 -0.36
CA ASP A 228 19.05 -0.90 -0.27
C ASP A 228 20.33 -1.26 -1.04
N TRP A 229 20.47 -0.78 -2.28
CA TRP A 229 21.67 -0.99 -3.07
C TRP A 229 22.90 -0.42 -2.40
N LEU A 230 22.84 0.82 -1.91
CA LEU A 230 23.95 1.49 -1.24
C LEU A 230 24.37 0.74 0.03
N LEU A 231 23.41 0.35 0.86
CA LEU A 231 23.68 -0.38 2.11
C LEU A 231 24.26 -1.76 1.84
N ARG A 232 23.75 -2.51 0.88
CA ARG A 232 24.32 -3.83 0.48
C ARG A 232 25.71 -3.72 -0.13
N ALA A 233 26.00 -2.60 -0.80
CA ALA A 233 27.34 -2.31 -1.30
C ALA A 233 28.34 -1.85 -0.21
N GLY A 234 27.94 -1.83 1.07
CA GLY A 234 28.80 -1.39 2.18
C GLY A 234 28.84 0.13 2.36
N GLY A 235 27.89 0.85 1.77
CA GLY A 235 27.87 2.32 1.73
C GLY A 235 27.26 3.01 2.96
N ALA A 236 27.07 2.33 4.10
CA ALA A 236 26.50 2.94 5.30
C ALA A 236 27.25 4.21 5.73
N ALA A 237 28.60 4.15 5.78
CA ALA A 237 29.43 5.30 6.13
C ALA A 237 29.33 6.47 5.11
N ILE A 238 29.06 6.15 3.83
CA ILE A 238 28.80 7.16 2.79
C ILE A 238 27.46 7.86 3.07
N LEU A 239 26.44 7.11 3.46
CA LEU A 239 25.13 7.65 3.82
C LEU A 239 25.25 8.56 5.04
N GLU A 240 25.90 8.11 6.11
CA GLU A 240 26.14 8.91 7.31
C GLU A 240 26.91 10.19 7.01
N ALA A 241 27.98 10.12 6.20
CA ALA A 241 28.75 11.30 5.78
C ALA A 241 27.91 12.28 4.96
N ARG A 242 27.04 11.82 4.08
CA ARG A 242 26.13 12.66 3.28
C ARG A 242 25.07 13.32 4.15
N MET A 243 24.51 12.58 5.13
CA MET A 243 23.57 13.13 6.11
C MET A 243 24.23 14.21 6.97
N GLY A 244 25.44 13.97 7.47
CA GLY A 244 26.18 14.93 8.27
C GLY A 244 26.62 16.19 7.51
N ALA A 245 26.77 16.09 6.19
CA ALA A 245 27.13 17.20 5.32
C ALA A 245 25.92 17.93 4.68
N ASP A 246 24.70 17.56 5.04
CA ASP A 246 23.45 18.04 4.42
C ASP A 246 23.42 17.88 2.87
N ASN A 247 24.09 16.86 2.37
CA ASN A 247 24.24 16.57 0.94
C ASN A 247 23.20 15.58 0.40
N ILE A 248 22.26 15.15 1.23
CA ILE A 248 21.12 14.33 0.80
C ILE A 248 19.91 15.24 0.75
N ARG A 249 19.39 15.44 -0.45
CA ARG A 249 18.04 15.97 -0.64
C ARG A 249 17.09 14.77 -0.80
N PHE A 250 16.33 14.53 0.23
CA PHE A 250 15.07 13.80 0.05
C PHE A 250 14.13 14.77 -0.66
N SER A 251 13.36 14.26 -1.64
CA SER A 251 12.31 15.08 -2.24
C SER A 251 11.39 15.53 -1.11
N VAL A 252 11.49 16.81 -0.76
CA VAL A 252 10.53 17.45 0.13
C VAL A 252 9.45 17.97 -0.78
N ALA A 253 8.22 17.47 -0.59
CA ALA A 253 7.05 18.05 -1.18
C ALA A 253 6.84 19.48 -0.64
#